data_cae985547a3579360808f80fed5f15c1
#
_entry.id   cae985547a3579360808f80fed5f15c1
#
_cell.length_a   1.000
_cell.length_b   1.000
_cell.length_c   1.000
_cell.angle_alpha   90.00
_cell.angle_beta   90.00
_cell.angle_gamma   90.00
#
_symmetry.space_group_name_H-M   'P 1'
#
loop_
_entity.id
_entity.type
_entity.pdbx_description
1 polymer ?
#
loop_
_entity_poly.entity_id
_entity_poly.type
_entity_poly.pdbx_seq_one_letter_code
_entity_poly.pdbx_strand_id
1 'polypeptide(L)'
;GVRLVGSEMCIRDRDKIMGMNLDHGGHLTHGSPVNMSGKYFDVAHYGVNADGVIDYDEVLRIAKEHKPKLIVAGASAYARTIDFKRFREIADEVGAYLMVDIAHIAGLVATGLHPSPIPYAHVTTTTTHKTLRGPRGGMIMCSEEMNKKFNFNKAVFPGIQGGPLMHVIAGKAVCFKEALEPEYKTYMEQVVKNAKALCNG
;
A
#
# COMPACT_ATOMS: atom_id res chain seq x y z
N GLY A 1 -11.12 2.95 5.52
CA GLY A 1 -11.81 1.73 5.15
C GLY A 1 -11.23 0.91 4.02
N VAL A 2 -10.77 1.51 2.90
CA VAL A 2 -10.32 0.73 1.72
C VAL A 2 -9.09 -0.13 2.00
N ARG A 3 -8.22 0.29 2.91
CA ARG A 3 -6.99 -0.44 3.24
C ARG A 3 -7.25 -1.73 4.00
N LEU A 4 -8.25 -1.75 4.87
CA LEU A 4 -8.66 -2.96 5.59
C LEU A 4 -9.35 -3.97 4.68
N VAL A 5 -10.14 -3.52 3.70
CA VAL A 5 -10.85 -4.41 2.78
C VAL A 5 -9.91 -5.35 2.04
N GLY A 6 -8.77 -4.84 1.55
CA GLY A 6 -7.78 -5.69 0.90
C GLY A 6 -7.17 -6.75 1.82
N SER A 7 -7.03 -6.44 3.11
CA SER A 7 -6.47 -7.37 4.10
C SER A 7 -7.48 -8.41 4.57
N GLU A 8 -8.70 -8.01 4.91
CA GLU A 8 -9.73 -8.90 5.48
C GLU A 8 -10.15 -10.03 4.56
N MET A 9 -9.88 -9.94 3.28
CA MET A 9 -10.21 -10.98 2.32
C MET A 9 -9.20 -12.10 2.25
N CYS A 10 -7.92 -11.78 2.47
CA CYS A 10 -6.84 -12.75 2.45
C CYS A 10 -6.61 -13.38 3.83
N ILE A 11 -7.15 -12.77 4.90
CA ILE A 11 -6.85 -13.10 6.28
C ILE A 11 -8.11 -13.09 7.15
N ARG A 12 -8.07 -13.84 8.24
CA ARG A 12 -9.15 -13.96 9.24
C ARG A 12 -8.71 -13.32 10.55
N ASP A 13 -9.67 -13.10 11.46
CA ASP A 13 -9.40 -12.67 12.82
C ASP A 13 -8.28 -13.50 13.47
N ARG A 14 -7.34 -12.82 14.13
CA ARG A 14 -6.11 -13.37 14.73
C ARG A 14 -5.11 -14.01 13.77
N ASP A 15 -5.29 -13.87 12.45
CA ASP A 15 -4.23 -14.23 11.53
C ASP A 15 -3.01 -13.33 11.72
N LYS A 16 -1.85 -13.89 11.45
CA LYS A 16 -0.58 -13.18 11.56
C LYS A 16 -0.37 -12.30 10.34
N ILE A 17 -0.06 -11.05 10.59
CA ILE A 17 0.32 -10.08 9.55
C ILE A 17 1.64 -9.41 9.90
N MET A 18 2.27 -8.82 8.90
CA MET A 18 3.49 -8.03 9.10
C MET A 18 3.37 -6.71 8.36
N GLY A 19 3.70 -5.60 9.01
CA GLY A 19 3.65 -4.25 8.44
C GLY A 19 4.81 -3.39 8.93
N MET A 20 4.99 -2.23 8.31
CA MET A 20 6.03 -1.29 8.74
C MET A 20 5.65 -0.65 10.08
N ASN A 21 6.62 -0.56 11.00
CA ASN A 21 6.46 0.12 12.28
C ASN A 21 6.04 1.58 12.06
N LEU A 22 5.04 2.02 12.84
CA LEU A 22 4.52 3.39 12.76
C LEU A 22 5.61 4.43 13.02
N ASP A 23 6.48 4.19 14.00
CA ASP A 23 7.58 5.09 14.38
C ASP A 23 8.66 5.20 13.30
N HIS A 24 8.70 4.25 12.37
CA HIS A 24 9.63 4.23 11.24
C HIS A 24 8.98 4.68 9.91
N GLY A 25 7.79 5.29 9.99
CA GLY A 25 7.09 5.82 8.83
C GLY A 25 5.94 4.95 8.31
N GLY A 26 5.56 3.88 9.02
CA GLY A 26 4.42 3.05 8.69
C GLY A 26 3.09 3.80 8.72
N HIS A 27 2.00 3.10 8.41
CA HIS A 27 0.66 3.65 8.49
C HIS A 27 -0.14 3.00 9.61
N LEU A 28 -1.03 3.76 10.27
CA LEU A 28 -1.90 3.26 11.35
C LEU A 28 -2.65 1.98 10.97
N THR A 29 -3.13 1.88 9.72
CA THR A 29 -3.89 0.70 9.26
C THR A 29 -3.01 -0.51 8.91
N HIS A 30 -1.70 -0.41 9.07
CA HIS A 30 -0.77 -1.52 8.85
C HIS A 30 -0.42 -2.27 10.14
N GLY A 31 -1.34 -2.33 11.08
CA GLY A 31 -1.19 -3.11 12.30
C GLY A 31 -0.91 -2.30 13.57
N SER A 32 -1.09 -0.98 13.56
CA SER A 32 -0.95 -0.18 14.79
C SER A 32 -1.95 -0.63 15.87
N PRO A 33 -1.54 -0.77 17.14
CA PRO A 33 -2.42 -1.23 18.24
C PRO A 33 -3.66 -0.35 18.47
N VAL A 34 -3.61 0.91 18.06
CA VAL A 34 -4.75 1.83 18.18
C VAL A 34 -5.75 1.69 17.04
N ASN A 35 -5.37 0.99 15.98
CA ASN A 35 -6.21 0.74 14.79
C ASN A 35 -6.86 -0.64 14.84
N MET A 36 -7.97 -0.81 14.13
CA MET A 36 -8.68 -2.10 14.04
C MET A 36 -7.76 -3.22 13.53
N SER A 37 -6.83 -2.94 12.62
CA SER A 37 -5.85 -3.91 12.14
C SER A 37 -4.97 -4.47 13.25
N GLY A 38 -4.52 -3.65 14.19
CA GLY A 38 -3.75 -4.10 15.34
C GLY A 38 -4.57 -4.77 16.43
N LYS A 39 -5.90 -4.61 16.41
CA LYS A 39 -6.83 -5.27 17.35
C LYS A 39 -7.30 -6.63 16.87
N TYR A 40 -7.47 -6.79 15.56
CA TYR A 40 -7.99 -8.04 14.98
C TYR A 40 -6.89 -9.03 14.61
N PHE A 41 -5.68 -8.55 14.30
CA PHE A 41 -4.60 -9.40 13.80
C PHE A 41 -3.45 -9.50 14.80
N ASP A 42 -2.73 -10.62 14.73
CA ASP A 42 -1.43 -10.80 15.39
C ASP A 42 -0.36 -10.14 14.50
N VAL A 43 0.24 -9.05 14.97
CA VAL A 43 1.04 -8.16 14.12
C VAL A 43 2.50 -8.18 14.53
N ALA A 44 3.39 -8.50 13.57
CA ALA A 44 4.81 -8.19 13.65
C ALA A 44 5.15 -6.93 12.84
N HIS A 45 6.16 -6.19 13.28
CA HIS A 45 6.58 -4.97 12.63
C HIS A 45 8.02 -5.08 12.13
N TYR A 46 8.26 -4.65 10.88
CA TYR A 46 9.59 -4.37 10.38
C TYR A 46 9.86 -2.86 10.40
N GLY A 47 11.14 -2.49 10.35
CA GLY A 47 11.53 -1.10 10.42
C GLY A 47 12.62 -0.72 9.43
N VAL A 48 13.31 0.37 9.74
CA VAL A 48 14.49 0.85 9.04
C VAL A 48 15.74 0.66 9.88
N ASN A 49 16.88 0.55 9.23
CA ASN A 49 18.19 0.52 9.87
C ASN A 49 18.61 1.93 10.35
N ALA A 50 19.85 2.05 10.86
CA ALA A 50 20.40 3.32 11.34
C ALA A 50 20.52 4.40 10.26
N ASP A 51 20.58 4.01 8.97
CA ASP A 51 20.64 4.93 7.83
C ASP A 51 19.24 5.36 7.33
N GLY A 52 18.18 4.92 8.01
CA GLY A 52 16.80 5.20 7.63
C GLY A 52 16.34 4.44 6.40
N VAL A 53 16.93 3.29 6.09
CA VAL A 53 16.61 2.43 4.95
C VAL A 53 15.96 1.14 5.44
N ILE A 54 14.94 0.63 4.73
CA ILE A 54 14.36 -0.68 5.03
C ILE A 54 15.44 -1.75 4.91
N ASP A 55 15.64 -2.49 5.99
CA ASP A 55 16.54 -3.63 6.02
C ASP A 55 15.79 -4.89 5.62
N TYR A 56 15.95 -5.30 4.35
CA TYR A 56 15.23 -6.45 3.79
C TYR A 56 15.66 -7.79 4.40
N ASP A 57 16.86 -7.90 4.92
CA ASP A 57 17.31 -9.12 5.59
C ASP A 57 16.66 -9.25 6.97
N GLU A 58 16.48 -8.13 7.66
CA GLU A 58 15.71 -8.08 8.90
C GLU A 58 14.20 -8.33 8.63
N VAL A 59 13.64 -7.79 7.53
CA VAL A 59 12.28 -8.11 7.09
C VAL A 59 12.10 -9.62 6.90
N LEU A 60 13.06 -10.26 6.24
CA LEU A 60 13.03 -11.72 6.01
C LEU A 60 13.14 -12.50 7.33
N ARG A 61 14.05 -12.07 8.23
CA ARG A 61 14.23 -12.69 9.55
C ARG A 61 12.92 -12.67 10.35
N ILE A 62 12.27 -11.50 10.43
CA ILE A 62 11.00 -11.33 11.14
C ILE A 62 9.89 -12.17 10.46
N ALA A 63 9.85 -12.18 9.12
CA ALA A 63 8.87 -12.96 8.38
C ALA A 63 9.00 -14.47 8.64
N LYS A 64 10.23 -14.99 8.73
CA LYS A 64 10.50 -16.40 9.06
C LYS A 64 10.09 -16.76 10.49
N GLU A 65 10.34 -15.88 11.43
CA GLU A 65 10.01 -16.07 12.84
C GLU A 65 8.49 -15.99 13.07
N HIS A 66 7.87 -14.93 12.57
CA HIS A 66 6.44 -14.66 12.79
C HIS A 66 5.54 -15.51 11.89
N LYS A 67 5.98 -15.86 10.69
CA LYS A 67 5.22 -16.61 9.66
C LYS A 67 3.87 -15.93 9.32
N PRO A 68 3.90 -14.68 8.85
CA PRO A 68 2.68 -13.95 8.53
C PRO A 68 1.97 -14.58 7.34
N LYS A 69 0.64 -14.50 7.30
CA LYS A 69 -0.15 -14.81 6.10
C LYS A 69 -0.16 -13.66 5.10
N LEU A 70 0.04 -12.44 5.60
CA LEU A 70 0.05 -11.22 4.80
C LEU A 70 1.22 -10.32 5.21
N ILE A 71 2.00 -9.91 4.24
CA ILE A 71 2.99 -8.84 4.38
C ILE A 71 2.42 -7.57 3.73
N VAL A 72 2.37 -6.49 4.49
CA VAL A 72 1.95 -5.17 4.02
C VAL A 72 3.19 -4.32 3.79
N ALA A 73 3.49 -4.02 2.54
CA ALA A 73 4.53 -3.07 2.15
C ALA A 73 3.90 -1.71 1.83
N GLY A 74 4.64 -0.64 2.12
CA GLY A 74 4.17 0.73 1.95
C GLY A 74 4.26 1.52 3.23
N ALA A 75 4.30 2.83 3.08
CA ALA A 75 4.56 3.74 4.18
C ALA A 75 3.81 5.07 4.02
N SER A 76 3.64 5.79 5.12
CA SER A 76 3.13 7.16 5.12
C SER A 76 4.25 8.18 5.05
N ALA A 77 5.38 7.90 5.71
CA ALA A 77 6.49 8.83 5.90
C ALA A 77 7.84 8.13 5.68
N TYR A 78 8.01 7.53 4.52
CA TYR A 78 9.26 6.92 4.09
C TYR A 78 9.71 7.56 2.76
N ALA A 79 10.79 8.32 2.80
CA ALA A 79 11.22 9.17 1.68
C ALA A 79 12.13 8.46 0.67
N ARG A 80 12.36 7.16 0.84
CA ARG A 80 13.26 6.39 -0.01
C ARG A 80 12.48 5.46 -0.94
N THR A 81 13.14 4.92 -1.95
CA THR A 81 12.55 3.94 -2.86
C THR A 81 12.31 2.62 -2.13
N ILE A 82 11.14 2.03 -2.35
CA ILE A 82 10.78 0.72 -1.82
C ILE A 82 11.04 -0.32 -2.92
N ASP A 83 11.76 -1.38 -2.58
CA ASP A 83 11.99 -2.52 -3.46
C ASP A 83 10.85 -3.55 -3.30
N PHE A 84 9.85 -3.42 -4.15
CA PHE A 84 8.69 -4.33 -4.15
C PHE A 84 9.04 -5.73 -4.63
N LYS A 85 10.08 -5.87 -5.46
CA LYS A 85 10.55 -7.18 -5.91
C LYS A 85 11.11 -7.96 -4.72
N ARG A 86 11.95 -7.31 -3.91
CA ARG A 86 12.51 -7.93 -2.73
C ARG A 86 11.44 -8.31 -1.70
N PHE A 87 10.42 -7.47 -1.51
CA PHE A 87 9.25 -7.83 -0.69
C PHE A 87 8.51 -9.06 -1.24
N ARG A 88 8.39 -9.17 -2.56
CA ARG A 88 7.75 -10.34 -3.18
C ARG A 88 8.56 -11.61 -2.95
N GLU A 89 9.87 -11.58 -3.13
CA GLU A 89 10.76 -12.70 -2.84
C GLU A 89 10.63 -13.17 -1.40
N ILE A 90 10.61 -12.24 -0.44
CA ILE A 90 10.39 -12.54 0.98
C ILE A 90 9.02 -13.18 1.21
N ALA A 91 7.97 -12.63 0.63
CA ALA A 91 6.61 -13.15 0.76
C ALA A 91 6.51 -14.59 0.22
N ASP A 92 7.09 -14.86 -0.94
CA ASP A 92 7.10 -16.19 -1.55
C ASP A 92 7.89 -17.20 -0.68
N GLU A 93 9.03 -16.78 -0.10
CA GLU A 93 9.87 -17.64 0.75
C GLU A 93 9.14 -18.11 2.02
N VAL A 94 8.27 -17.26 2.58
CA VAL A 94 7.50 -17.63 3.79
C VAL A 94 6.06 -18.08 3.49
N GLY A 95 5.66 -18.13 2.22
CA GLY A 95 4.32 -18.51 1.80
C GLY A 95 3.24 -17.47 2.14
N ALA A 96 3.60 -16.20 2.26
CA ALA A 96 2.71 -15.09 2.56
C ALA A 96 2.15 -14.42 1.29
N TYR A 97 1.00 -13.76 1.41
CA TYR A 97 0.56 -12.80 0.40
C TYR A 97 1.27 -11.46 0.59
N LEU A 98 1.54 -10.77 -0.52
CA LEU A 98 2.05 -9.41 -0.51
C LEU A 98 0.95 -8.43 -0.88
N MET A 99 0.59 -7.55 0.02
CA MET A 99 -0.21 -6.36 -0.23
C MET A 99 0.71 -5.14 -0.24
N VAL A 100 0.56 -4.29 -1.24
CA VAL A 100 1.32 -3.03 -1.32
C VAL A 100 0.37 -1.84 -1.27
N ASP A 101 0.55 -0.97 -0.30
CA ASP A 101 -0.17 0.29 -0.16
C ASP A 101 0.69 1.44 -0.70
N ILE A 102 0.30 1.97 -1.85
CA ILE A 102 0.99 3.09 -2.50
C ILE A 102 0.29 4.43 -2.28
N ALA A 103 -0.59 4.55 -1.32
CA ALA A 103 -1.44 5.73 -1.14
C ALA A 103 -0.67 7.06 -1.15
N HIS A 104 0.51 7.13 -0.54
CA HIS A 104 1.32 8.34 -0.51
C HIS A 104 2.12 8.58 -1.79
N ILE A 105 2.49 7.53 -2.51
CA ILE A 105 3.39 7.57 -3.66
C ILE A 105 2.70 7.24 -4.99
N ALA A 106 1.37 7.08 -5.01
CA ALA A 106 0.64 6.64 -6.19
C ALA A 106 0.87 7.53 -7.42
N GLY A 107 0.97 8.85 -7.24
CA GLY A 107 1.30 9.77 -8.32
C GLY A 107 2.72 9.56 -8.87
N LEU A 108 3.69 9.26 -8.00
CA LEU A 108 5.06 8.94 -8.41
C LEU A 108 5.13 7.61 -9.16
N VAL A 109 4.37 6.62 -8.71
CA VAL A 109 4.27 5.31 -9.38
C VAL A 109 3.62 5.46 -10.75
N ALA A 110 2.52 6.21 -10.85
CA ALA A 110 1.81 6.45 -12.11
C ALA A 110 2.68 7.14 -13.17
N THR A 111 3.61 7.97 -12.75
CA THR A 111 4.52 8.73 -13.65
C THR A 111 5.89 8.07 -13.84
N GLY A 112 6.13 6.91 -13.22
CA GLY A 112 7.41 6.19 -13.33
C GLY A 112 8.55 6.80 -12.51
N LEU A 113 8.27 7.74 -11.61
CA LEU A 113 9.26 8.35 -10.69
C LEU A 113 9.53 7.47 -9.46
N HIS A 114 8.71 6.45 -9.24
CA HIS A 114 8.92 5.38 -8.28
C HIS A 114 8.57 4.05 -8.94
N PRO A 115 9.27 2.93 -8.64
CA PRO A 115 8.93 1.61 -9.15
C PRO A 115 7.48 1.24 -8.89
N SER A 116 6.87 0.52 -9.85
CA SER A 116 5.50 0.02 -9.71
C SER A 116 5.47 -1.30 -8.94
N PRO A 117 4.55 -1.47 -7.97
CA PRO A 117 4.35 -2.75 -7.30
C PRO A 117 3.54 -3.76 -8.12
N ILE A 118 2.85 -3.32 -9.17
CA ILE A 118 1.89 -4.14 -9.92
C ILE A 118 2.45 -5.48 -10.40
N PRO A 119 3.71 -5.58 -10.87
CA PRO A 119 4.27 -6.87 -11.28
C PRO A 119 4.56 -7.83 -10.12
N TYR A 120 4.61 -7.33 -8.88
CA TYR A 120 5.08 -8.08 -7.72
C TYR A 120 4.00 -8.33 -6.68
N ALA A 121 3.11 -7.36 -6.46
CA ALA A 121 2.07 -7.45 -5.44
C ALA A 121 0.94 -8.41 -5.84
N HIS A 122 0.43 -9.18 -4.87
CA HIS A 122 -0.81 -9.91 -5.04
C HIS A 122 -2.01 -8.96 -5.06
N VAL A 123 -1.94 -7.91 -4.24
CA VAL A 123 -2.92 -6.84 -4.16
C VAL A 123 -2.21 -5.50 -3.98
N THR A 124 -2.64 -4.48 -4.71
CA THR A 124 -2.17 -3.11 -4.52
C THR A 124 -3.34 -2.23 -4.10
N THR A 125 -3.13 -1.44 -3.05
CA THR A 125 -4.13 -0.47 -2.57
C THR A 125 -3.59 0.94 -2.69
N THR A 126 -4.49 1.89 -2.90
CA THR A 126 -4.16 3.31 -2.87
C THR A 126 -5.36 4.15 -2.45
N THR A 127 -5.08 5.34 -1.96
CA THR A 127 -6.06 6.43 -1.91
C THR A 127 -5.99 7.25 -3.19
N THR A 128 -7.08 7.94 -3.53
CA THR A 128 -7.13 8.80 -4.72
C THR A 128 -6.89 10.29 -4.42
N HIS A 129 -6.86 10.69 -3.15
CA HIS A 129 -6.84 12.07 -2.69
C HIS A 129 -5.49 12.58 -2.16
N LYS A 130 -4.41 11.86 -2.41
CA LYS A 130 -3.03 12.27 -2.02
C LYS A 130 -2.25 12.68 -3.27
N THR A 131 -1.15 12.03 -3.58
CA THR A 131 -0.35 12.37 -4.77
C THR A 131 -1.11 12.23 -6.08
N LEU A 132 -2.15 11.38 -6.16
CA LEU A 132 -3.05 11.34 -7.33
C LEU A 132 -3.93 12.58 -7.47
N ARG A 133 -4.04 13.43 -6.43
CA ARG A 133 -4.82 14.68 -6.39
C ARG A 133 -6.28 14.57 -6.84
N GLY A 134 -6.90 13.42 -6.61
CA GLY A 134 -8.30 13.16 -6.92
C GLY A 134 -9.24 13.33 -5.72
N PRO A 135 -10.50 12.93 -5.88
CA PRO A 135 -11.48 12.98 -4.80
C PRO A 135 -11.12 12.00 -3.68
N ARG A 136 -11.62 12.25 -2.48
CA ARG A 136 -11.45 11.35 -1.35
C ARG A 136 -12.07 10.00 -1.63
N GLY A 137 -11.25 8.97 -1.58
CA GLY A 137 -11.65 7.59 -1.81
C GLY A 137 -10.44 6.68 -1.88
N GLY A 138 -10.68 5.43 -2.21
CA GLY A 138 -9.65 4.44 -2.39
C GLY A 138 -9.85 3.60 -3.64
N MET A 139 -8.84 2.82 -3.97
CA MET A 139 -8.84 1.88 -5.07
C MET A 139 -8.08 0.62 -4.66
N ILE A 140 -8.58 -0.53 -5.08
CA ILE A 140 -7.92 -1.84 -4.93
C ILE A 140 -7.64 -2.38 -6.33
N MET A 141 -6.44 -2.83 -6.56
CA MET A 141 -5.98 -3.39 -7.83
C MET A 141 -5.41 -4.78 -7.57
N CYS A 142 -5.80 -5.74 -8.38
CA CYS A 142 -5.27 -7.10 -8.36
C CYS A 142 -5.42 -7.75 -9.74
N SER A 143 -4.78 -8.91 -9.93
CA SER A 143 -5.02 -9.73 -11.11
C SER A 143 -6.43 -10.36 -11.07
N GLU A 144 -6.92 -10.79 -12.23
CA GLU A 144 -8.18 -11.54 -12.30
C GLU A 144 -8.12 -12.84 -11.50
N GLU A 145 -6.99 -13.51 -11.49
CA GLU A 145 -6.74 -14.72 -10.69
C GLU A 145 -6.93 -14.44 -9.20
N MET A 146 -6.31 -13.38 -8.69
CA MET A 146 -6.45 -12.99 -7.29
C MET A 146 -7.89 -12.58 -6.96
N ASN A 147 -8.58 -11.88 -7.87
CA ASN A 147 -9.99 -11.56 -7.65
C ASN A 147 -10.88 -12.81 -7.64
N LYS A 148 -10.64 -13.78 -8.51
CA LYS A 148 -11.36 -15.08 -8.49
C LYS A 148 -11.11 -15.83 -7.17
N LYS A 149 -9.89 -15.81 -6.67
CA LYS A 149 -9.50 -16.49 -5.42
C LYS A 149 -10.13 -15.86 -4.18
N PHE A 150 -10.12 -14.54 -4.07
CA PHE A 150 -10.51 -13.80 -2.88
C PHE A 150 -11.83 -13.05 -3.00
N ASN A 151 -12.36 -12.88 -4.22
CA ASN A 151 -13.62 -12.19 -4.50
C ASN A 151 -13.70 -10.78 -3.90
N PHE A 152 -12.69 -9.94 -4.21
CA PHE A 152 -12.57 -8.58 -3.67
C PHE A 152 -13.82 -7.73 -3.92
N ASN A 153 -14.47 -7.87 -5.08
CA ASN A 153 -15.70 -7.15 -5.37
C ASN A 153 -16.81 -7.44 -4.35
N LYS A 154 -17.01 -8.72 -4.02
CA LYS A 154 -18.03 -9.14 -3.05
C LYS A 154 -17.70 -8.69 -1.63
N ALA A 155 -16.42 -8.65 -1.27
CA ALA A 155 -16.04 -8.17 0.04
C ALA A 155 -16.18 -6.65 0.17
N VAL A 156 -15.93 -5.90 -0.89
CA VAL A 156 -16.24 -4.47 -0.89
C VAL A 156 -17.75 -4.27 -0.79
N PHE A 157 -18.52 -4.89 -1.68
CA PHE A 157 -19.97 -4.78 -1.70
C PHE A 157 -20.62 -6.16 -1.94
N PRO A 158 -21.51 -6.62 -1.06
CA PRO A 158 -22.07 -5.93 0.12
C PRO A 158 -21.28 -6.18 1.43
N GLY A 159 -20.03 -6.71 1.35
CA GLY A 159 -19.32 -7.16 2.55
C GLY A 159 -19.08 -6.06 3.58
N ILE A 160 -18.54 -4.92 3.17
CA ILE A 160 -18.15 -3.84 4.09
C ILE A 160 -18.81 -2.51 3.73
N GLN A 161 -19.10 -2.27 2.44
CA GLN A 161 -19.67 -1.02 1.95
C GLN A 161 -21.09 -1.23 1.41
N GLY A 162 -21.84 -0.13 1.35
CA GLY A 162 -23.17 -0.05 0.74
C GLY A 162 -23.13 0.63 -0.63
N GLY A 163 -24.18 1.39 -0.95
CA GLY A 163 -24.31 2.09 -2.22
C GLY A 163 -23.14 3.04 -2.50
N PRO A 164 -22.60 3.04 -3.72
CA PRO A 164 -21.45 3.86 -4.07
C PRO A 164 -21.82 5.33 -4.23
N LEU A 165 -20.86 6.23 -3.92
CA LEU A 165 -20.96 7.65 -4.20
C LEU A 165 -20.58 7.93 -5.66
N MET A 166 -21.55 7.98 -6.55
CA MET A 166 -21.32 8.08 -8.01
C MET A 166 -20.58 9.34 -8.42
N HIS A 167 -20.81 10.48 -7.74
CA HIS A 167 -20.04 11.71 -7.97
C HIS A 167 -18.55 11.56 -7.63
N VAL A 168 -18.21 10.79 -6.60
CA VAL A 168 -16.81 10.45 -6.28
C VAL A 168 -16.21 9.56 -7.37
N ILE A 169 -16.96 8.58 -7.87
CA ILE A 169 -16.51 7.71 -8.97
C ILE A 169 -16.26 8.52 -10.23
N ALA A 170 -17.16 9.43 -10.59
CA ALA A 170 -16.98 10.34 -11.72
C ALA A 170 -15.72 11.22 -11.53
N GLY A 171 -15.50 11.76 -10.33
CA GLY A 171 -14.30 12.51 -10.01
C GLY A 171 -13.02 11.68 -10.12
N LYS A 172 -13.06 10.39 -9.75
CA LYS A 172 -11.92 9.49 -9.95
C LYS A 172 -11.60 9.28 -11.43
N ALA A 173 -12.63 9.16 -12.29
CA ALA A 173 -12.41 9.01 -13.73
C ALA A 173 -11.69 10.23 -14.31
N VAL A 174 -12.08 11.45 -13.92
CA VAL A 174 -11.38 12.69 -14.31
C VAL A 174 -9.94 12.68 -13.79
N CYS A 175 -9.73 12.38 -12.52
CA CYS A 175 -8.42 12.29 -11.89
C CYS A 175 -7.48 11.32 -12.64
N PHE A 176 -7.98 10.15 -13.00
CA PHE A 176 -7.16 9.16 -13.73
C PHE A 176 -6.86 9.59 -15.16
N LYS A 177 -7.80 10.26 -15.84
CA LYS A 177 -7.54 10.86 -17.14
C LYS A 177 -6.45 11.91 -17.06
N GLU A 178 -6.52 12.83 -16.09
CA GLU A 178 -5.48 13.85 -15.88
C GLU A 178 -4.12 13.20 -15.57
N ALA A 179 -4.10 12.10 -14.80
CA ALA A 179 -2.86 11.40 -14.46
C ALA A 179 -2.18 10.70 -15.67
N LEU A 180 -2.88 10.53 -16.77
CA LEU A 180 -2.34 10.01 -18.04
C LEU A 180 -1.72 11.11 -18.92
N GLU A 181 -1.99 12.38 -18.65
CA GLU A 181 -1.50 13.50 -19.45
C GLU A 181 -0.03 13.81 -19.12
N PRO A 182 0.77 14.27 -20.11
CA PRO A 182 2.19 14.61 -19.92
C PRO A 182 2.44 15.66 -18.83
N GLU A 183 1.52 16.60 -18.69
CA GLU A 183 1.58 17.67 -17.70
C GLU A 183 1.57 17.14 -16.27
N TYR A 184 0.91 16.01 -16.05
CA TYR A 184 0.90 15.38 -14.73
C TYR A 184 2.28 14.83 -14.36
N LYS A 185 3.03 14.30 -15.32
CA LYS A 185 4.42 13.87 -15.09
C LYS A 185 5.30 15.06 -14.73
N THR A 186 5.20 16.16 -15.46
CA THR A 186 5.91 17.42 -15.16
C THR A 186 5.59 17.90 -13.74
N TYR A 187 4.32 17.85 -13.35
CA TYR A 187 3.87 18.20 -12.00
C TYR A 187 4.53 17.28 -10.94
N MET A 188 4.56 15.97 -11.14
CA MET A 188 5.19 15.06 -10.19
C MET A 188 6.71 15.22 -10.10
N GLU A 189 7.38 15.51 -11.21
CA GLU A 189 8.81 15.87 -11.21
C GLU A 189 9.07 17.13 -10.38
N GLN A 190 8.19 18.14 -10.46
CA GLN A 190 8.29 19.34 -9.64
C GLN A 190 8.05 19.05 -8.16
N VAL A 191 7.12 18.14 -7.83
CA VAL A 191 6.89 17.70 -6.44
C VAL A 191 8.17 17.12 -5.84
N VAL A 192 8.89 16.27 -6.59
CA VAL A 192 10.17 15.69 -6.13
C VAL A 192 11.25 16.76 -5.97
N LYS A 193 11.34 17.70 -6.89
CA LYS A 193 12.29 18.83 -6.80
C LYS A 193 12.00 19.70 -5.56
N ASN A 194 10.73 20.02 -5.31
CA ASN A 194 10.32 20.80 -4.15
C ASN A 194 10.63 20.07 -2.83
N ALA A 195 10.37 18.74 -2.76
CA ALA A 195 10.70 17.95 -1.59
C ALA A 195 12.22 17.97 -1.29
N LYS A 196 13.05 17.82 -2.32
CA LYS A 196 14.51 17.92 -2.17
C LYS A 196 14.97 19.31 -1.71
N ALA A 197 14.38 20.38 -2.27
CA ALA A 197 14.69 21.73 -1.84
C ALA A 197 14.31 21.96 -0.38
N LEU A 198 13.15 21.46 0.04
CA LEU A 198 12.69 21.57 1.44
C LEU A 198 13.62 20.83 2.42
N CYS A 199 14.20 19.70 2.03
CA CYS A 199 15.14 18.96 2.85
C CYS A 199 16.51 19.67 2.99
N ASN A 200 16.86 20.56 2.07
CA ASN A 200 18.14 21.25 2.03
C ASN A 200 18.11 22.66 2.68
N GLY A 201 16.94 23.16 3.01
CA GLY A 201 16.72 24.44 3.67
C GLY A 201 16.37 24.28 5.14
#